data_58f1ebb606e41b5703886cc15c6d7681
#
_entry.id   58f1ebb606e41b5703886cc15c6d7681
#
_cell.length_a   1.000
_cell.length_b   1.000
_cell.length_c   1.000
_cell.angle_alpha   90.00
_cell.angle_beta   90.00
_cell.angle_gamma   90.00
#
_symmetry.space_group_name_H-M   'P 1'
#
loop_
_entity.id
_entity.type
_entity.pdbx_description
1 polymer ?
#
loop_
_entity_poly.entity_id
_entity_poly.type
_entity_poly.pdbx_seq_one_letter_code
_entity_poly.pdbx_strand_id
1 'polypeptide(L)'
;MHDLVIRNGLVVDGSGEKPFTGDIAIDDEKISLVSESIKDNGKKEIDAEGKLVTPGWVDIHTHYDGQVCWDPYLTPSSWHGVTTAVMGNCGVGFAPVKPGEENFLIQLMEGVEDIPGSALHEGIEWDWETFPQFLNAIEKKEFVMDLGFMIGHGPLRSYVMGHDRCQNQVDASESEINKMSELVTEAINAGALGFSTSRTILHRDIYGKYVPGTEASSEEMRALAFGVDKAGEGTLEITSDWLDEEIEMSWMKEYVKKSNCGLTFLQTNGDAVKTILFSEEHFLKGKNIRPQFPGRNVGLMFGFESSLNPFMQYPAYKEIAHLPHDQKYEIMKDADFKNKLLSQKPNLEEEIEKKLAETDNTKTREEIEKDAELLINLTTNYKTQFVLGTPPNYEPKKEDSIAEISQKKGISELEVMFDEMMKNNGTNLIYAAFTPYENYKLNFVEQAYGLKSSVAGGSDGGAHCGLICDASMPTTNLSHWARDREAGKKFPLEKLVRKQTKDTAETFGLFDRGEIKTGMLADINIIDFEKLNVSHPRMIHDLPLGGKRLIQDATGYVATIKRGQIVSENGSATGVLPGNLIRGKQTCEVKSDISKVSFFDRTIRLAFIKLAQLYWKYNKKQIKSTIVSSTS
;
A
#
# COMPACT_ATOMS: atom_id res chain seq x y z
N MET A 1 -1.19 2.65 -41.38
CA MET A 1 0.09 2.38 -40.67
C MET A 1 -0.05 2.98 -39.30
N HIS A 2 0.05 2.17 -38.26
CA HIS A 2 -0.09 2.59 -36.83
C HIS A 2 1.24 3.09 -36.25
N ASP A 3 1.21 3.78 -35.14
CA ASP A 3 2.43 4.23 -34.46
C ASP A 3 3.17 3.05 -33.83
N LEU A 4 2.43 2.17 -33.12
CA LEU A 4 2.97 0.93 -32.54
C LEU A 4 1.99 -0.21 -32.78
N VAL A 5 2.50 -1.40 -33.13
CA VAL A 5 1.72 -2.64 -33.17
C VAL A 5 2.38 -3.71 -32.31
N ILE A 6 1.61 -4.30 -31.41
CA ILE A 6 2.01 -5.46 -30.63
C ILE A 6 1.41 -6.68 -31.31
N ARG A 7 2.25 -7.64 -31.69
CA ARG A 7 1.88 -8.84 -32.43
C ARG A 7 1.85 -10.08 -31.56
N ASN A 8 0.99 -11.05 -31.89
CA ASN A 8 1.01 -12.41 -31.37
C ASN A 8 0.97 -12.49 -29.82
N GLY A 9 0.30 -11.55 -29.15
CA GLY A 9 0.21 -11.53 -27.68
C GLY A 9 -0.86 -12.47 -27.14
N LEU A 10 -0.60 -13.12 -25.99
CA LEU A 10 -1.65 -13.69 -25.16
C LEU A 10 -2.30 -12.55 -24.35
N VAL A 11 -3.38 -12.01 -24.87
CA VAL A 11 -4.04 -10.82 -24.32
C VAL A 11 -4.94 -11.20 -23.16
N VAL A 12 -4.65 -10.60 -21.98
CA VAL A 12 -5.54 -10.59 -20.80
C VAL A 12 -5.99 -9.15 -20.60
N ASP A 13 -7.11 -8.82 -21.15
CA ASP A 13 -7.54 -7.46 -21.46
C ASP A 13 -8.01 -6.62 -20.25
N GLY A 14 -8.01 -7.17 -19.04
CA GLY A 14 -8.50 -6.46 -17.84
C GLY A 14 -10.03 -6.50 -17.65
N SER A 15 -10.80 -6.99 -18.60
CA SER A 15 -12.25 -7.13 -18.47
C SER A 15 -12.67 -8.22 -17.48
N GLY A 16 -11.79 -9.21 -17.25
CA GLY A 16 -12.08 -10.44 -16.52
C GLY A 16 -12.63 -11.57 -17.39
N GLU A 17 -12.70 -11.37 -18.70
CA GLU A 17 -13.00 -12.41 -19.68
C GLU A 17 -11.75 -13.26 -19.96
N LYS A 18 -11.96 -14.42 -20.61
CA LYS A 18 -10.86 -15.36 -20.88
C LYS A 18 -9.79 -14.74 -21.79
N PRO A 19 -8.51 -15.08 -21.58
CA PRO A 19 -7.42 -14.68 -22.46
C PRO A 19 -7.64 -15.14 -23.91
N PHE A 20 -7.15 -14.34 -24.87
CA PHE A 20 -7.16 -14.66 -26.30
C PHE A 20 -5.82 -14.29 -26.94
N THR A 21 -5.47 -14.94 -28.04
CA THR A 21 -4.31 -14.55 -28.84
C THR A 21 -4.71 -13.46 -29.83
N GLY A 22 -3.93 -12.37 -29.90
CA GLY A 22 -4.26 -11.27 -30.81
C GLY A 22 -3.19 -10.20 -30.90
N ASP A 23 -3.47 -9.24 -31.78
CA ASP A 23 -2.67 -8.06 -32.05
C ASP A 23 -3.34 -6.81 -31.47
N ILE A 24 -2.52 -5.81 -31.09
CA ILE A 24 -2.98 -4.53 -30.58
C ILE A 24 -2.29 -3.42 -31.39
N ALA A 25 -3.07 -2.54 -32.00
CA ALA A 25 -2.57 -1.33 -32.63
C ALA A 25 -2.79 -0.11 -31.75
N ILE A 26 -1.82 0.78 -31.77
CA ILE A 26 -1.78 1.99 -30.96
C ILE A 26 -1.48 3.17 -31.89
N ASP A 27 -2.27 4.22 -31.76
CA ASP A 27 -2.09 5.49 -32.45
C ASP A 27 -2.18 6.62 -31.42
N ASP A 28 -1.24 7.52 -31.49
CA ASP A 28 -1.04 8.55 -30.45
C ASP A 28 -0.93 7.91 -29.05
N GLU A 29 -1.79 8.28 -28.13
CA GLU A 29 -1.80 7.78 -26.75
C GLU A 29 -2.78 6.63 -26.52
N LYS A 30 -3.53 6.20 -27.56
CA LYS A 30 -4.69 5.32 -27.41
C LYS A 30 -4.57 4.02 -28.18
N ILE A 31 -5.21 3.00 -27.64
CA ILE A 31 -5.46 1.75 -28.35
C ILE A 31 -6.47 2.03 -29.46
N SER A 32 -6.03 1.88 -30.71
CA SER A 32 -6.84 2.15 -31.90
C SER A 32 -7.56 0.90 -32.42
N LEU A 33 -6.96 -0.29 -32.26
CA LEU A 33 -7.55 -1.55 -32.71
C LEU A 33 -7.06 -2.72 -31.85
N VAL A 34 -7.96 -3.64 -31.52
CA VAL A 34 -7.64 -4.96 -30.93
C VAL A 34 -8.29 -6.02 -31.81
N SER A 35 -7.53 -6.98 -32.31
CA SER A 35 -8.01 -8.00 -33.23
C SER A 35 -7.17 -9.27 -33.13
N GLU A 36 -7.70 -10.41 -33.58
CA GLU A 36 -6.93 -11.65 -33.72
C GLU A 36 -5.71 -11.49 -34.65
N SER A 37 -5.80 -10.62 -35.66
CA SER A 37 -4.70 -10.28 -36.55
C SER A 37 -4.93 -8.90 -37.17
N ILE A 38 -3.88 -8.06 -37.15
CA ILE A 38 -3.87 -6.73 -37.75
C ILE A 38 -2.96 -6.76 -38.97
N LYS A 39 -3.52 -6.45 -40.14
CA LYS A 39 -2.78 -6.48 -41.42
C LYS A 39 -1.89 -5.26 -41.62
N ASP A 40 -2.27 -4.14 -41.04
CA ASP A 40 -1.53 -2.89 -41.17
C ASP A 40 -0.22 -2.95 -40.36
N ASN A 41 0.82 -2.35 -40.93
CA ASN A 41 2.13 -2.26 -40.27
C ASN A 41 2.14 -1.12 -39.24
N GLY A 42 2.92 -1.29 -38.19
CA GLY A 42 3.30 -0.22 -37.27
C GLY A 42 4.56 0.50 -37.74
N LYS A 43 4.74 1.77 -37.34
CA LYS A 43 6.04 2.44 -37.42
C LYS A 43 7.07 1.72 -36.55
N LYS A 44 6.62 1.21 -35.40
CA LYS A 44 7.32 0.26 -34.53
C LYS A 44 6.45 -0.97 -34.33
N GLU A 45 7.06 -2.13 -34.29
CA GLU A 45 6.38 -3.40 -34.01
C GLU A 45 7.10 -4.17 -32.91
N ILE A 46 6.32 -4.79 -32.01
CA ILE A 46 6.81 -5.69 -30.97
C ILE A 46 6.14 -7.03 -31.17
N ASP A 47 6.89 -8.08 -31.48
CA ASP A 47 6.37 -9.44 -31.44
C ASP A 47 6.38 -9.94 -29.99
N ALA A 48 5.21 -10.13 -29.42
CA ALA A 48 5.08 -10.65 -28.07
C ALA A 48 5.33 -12.16 -27.98
N GLU A 49 5.42 -12.89 -29.11
CA GLU A 49 5.77 -14.31 -29.16
C GLU A 49 4.92 -15.19 -28.23
N GLY A 50 3.65 -14.87 -28.06
CA GLY A 50 2.73 -15.55 -27.14
C GLY A 50 2.89 -15.16 -25.66
N LYS A 51 3.74 -14.18 -25.36
CA LYS A 51 3.87 -13.64 -24.00
C LYS A 51 2.59 -12.94 -23.58
N LEU A 52 2.42 -12.84 -22.26
CA LEU A 52 1.26 -12.20 -21.67
C LEU A 52 1.26 -10.70 -21.98
N VAL A 53 0.14 -10.20 -22.49
CA VAL A 53 -0.10 -8.77 -22.74
C VAL A 53 -1.29 -8.33 -21.88
N THR A 54 -1.04 -7.40 -20.95
CA THR A 54 -2.03 -6.92 -19.99
C THR A 54 -2.11 -5.41 -20.02
N PRO A 55 -3.20 -4.78 -19.50
CA PRO A 55 -3.13 -3.38 -19.14
C PRO A 55 -1.99 -3.12 -18.15
N GLY A 56 -1.43 -1.93 -18.15
CA GLY A 56 -0.52 -1.47 -17.10
C GLY A 56 -1.22 -1.44 -15.74
N TRP A 57 -0.48 -1.72 -14.66
CA TRP A 57 -1.06 -1.76 -13.32
C TRP A 57 -1.45 -0.37 -12.85
N VAL A 58 -2.58 -0.29 -12.17
CA VAL A 58 -3.08 0.92 -11.51
C VAL A 58 -2.95 0.70 -10.00
N ASP A 59 -1.92 1.26 -9.41
CA ASP A 59 -1.63 1.16 -7.99
C ASP A 59 -2.31 2.30 -7.24
N ILE A 60 -3.25 1.96 -6.39
CA ILE A 60 -4.13 2.93 -5.72
C ILE A 60 -3.75 3.20 -4.26
N HIS A 61 -2.63 2.63 -3.80
CA HIS A 61 -2.16 2.84 -2.44
C HIS A 61 -0.65 2.98 -2.40
N THR A 62 -0.17 4.21 -2.59
CA THR A 62 1.25 4.55 -2.65
C THR A 62 1.54 5.84 -1.86
N HIS A 63 2.81 6.06 -1.50
CA HIS A 63 3.30 7.18 -0.70
C HIS A 63 4.50 7.89 -1.36
N TYR A 64 4.43 8.06 -2.69
CA TYR A 64 5.42 8.83 -3.44
C TYR A 64 5.27 10.35 -3.29
N ASP A 65 4.48 10.83 -2.34
CA ASP A 65 4.15 12.24 -2.12
C ASP A 65 5.38 13.16 -2.05
N GLY A 66 6.46 12.69 -1.40
CA GLY A 66 7.74 13.38 -1.38
C GLY A 66 8.63 12.99 -2.57
N GLN A 67 8.74 11.68 -2.86
CA GLN A 67 9.63 11.15 -3.90
C GLN A 67 9.32 11.72 -5.29
N VAL A 68 8.07 12.09 -5.57
CA VAL A 68 7.65 12.79 -6.79
C VAL A 68 8.41 14.09 -7.05
N CYS A 69 9.00 14.68 -6.02
CA CYS A 69 9.78 15.91 -6.17
C CYS A 69 11.17 15.68 -6.78
N TRP A 70 11.77 14.47 -6.64
CA TRP A 70 13.14 14.18 -7.08
C TRP A 70 13.31 12.94 -7.95
N ASP A 71 12.36 11.99 -7.97
CA ASP A 71 12.45 10.77 -8.79
C ASP A 71 11.34 10.72 -9.85
N PRO A 72 11.62 11.09 -11.11
CA PRO A 72 10.62 11.03 -12.18
C PRO A 72 10.22 9.60 -12.56
N TYR A 73 10.99 8.59 -12.15
CA TYR A 73 10.71 7.19 -12.44
C TYR A 73 9.83 6.52 -11.39
N LEU A 74 9.66 7.11 -10.20
CA LEU A 74 8.87 6.56 -9.09
C LEU A 74 9.20 5.09 -8.83
N THR A 75 10.49 4.88 -8.65
CA THR A 75 11.03 3.55 -8.38
C THR A 75 10.75 3.13 -6.93
N PRO A 76 10.48 1.83 -6.65
CA PRO A 76 10.55 0.71 -7.59
C PRO A 76 9.23 0.36 -8.31
N SER A 77 8.09 1.04 -8.07
CA SER A 77 6.79 0.66 -8.65
C SER A 77 6.81 0.59 -10.18
N SER A 78 7.55 1.49 -10.86
CA SER A 78 7.69 1.44 -12.31
C SER A 78 8.38 0.17 -12.82
N TRP A 79 9.27 -0.43 -12.03
CA TRP A 79 9.93 -1.70 -12.38
C TRP A 79 8.97 -2.90 -12.33
N HIS A 80 7.88 -2.75 -11.59
CA HIS A 80 6.83 -3.75 -11.41
C HIS A 80 5.64 -3.55 -12.36
N GLY A 81 5.79 -2.75 -13.42
CA GLY A 81 4.76 -2.55 -14.44
C GLY A 81 3.62 -1.61 -14.06
N VAL A 82 3.78 -0.82 -13.01
CA VAL A 82 2.81 0.23 -12.63
C VAL A 82 2.90 1.37 -13.66
N THR A 83 1.75 1.76 -14.19
CA THR A 83 1.60 2.86 -15.16
C THR A 83 0.73 4.01 -14.64
N THR A 84 0.09 3.80 -13.50
CA THR A 84 -0.68 4.82 -12.79
C THR A 84 -0.56 4.59 -11.29
N ALA A 85 -0.24 5.62 -10.51
CA ALA A 85 -0.18 5.59 -9.06
C ALA A 85 -1.08 6.64 -8.42
N VAL A 86 -1.74 6.30 -7.29
CA VAL A 86 -2.53 7.23 -6.48
C VAL A 86 -1.85 7.42 -5.13
N MET A 87 -1.60 8.65 -4.77
CA MET A 87 -0.87 9.12 -3.58
C MET A 87 -1.77 9.89 -2.62
N GLY A 88 -1.22 10.27 -1.47
CA GLY A 88 -1.98 10.93 -0.41
C GLY A 88 -2.86 9.95 0.36
N ASN A 89 -2.44 8.68 0.46
CA ASN A 89 -3.11 7.65 1.25
C ASN A 89 -2.88 7.87 2.76
N CYS A 90 -3.57 7.12 3.60
CA CYS A 90 -3.37 7.08 5.05
C CYS A 90 -3.48 8.43 5.75
N GLY A 91 -4.12 9.42 5.14
CA GLY A 91 -4.30 10.75 5.71
C GLY A 91 -3.04 11.58 5.85
N VAL A 92 -1.91 11.18 5.22
CA VAL A 92 -0.66 11.92 5.20
C VAL A 92 -0.44 12.63 3.87
N GLY A 93 0.59 13.46 3.76
CA GLY A 93 0.92 14.21 2.55
C GLY A 93 1.56 15.56 2.86
N PHE A 94 1.83 16.36 1.83
CA PHE A 94 2.58 17.61 1.94
C PHE A 94 1.78 18.88 1.61
N ALA A 95 0.45 18.76 1.50
CA ALA A 95 -0.44 19.91 1.25
C ALA A 95 -1.84 19.68 1.86
N PRO A 96 -2.48 20.76 2.40
CA PRO A 96 -1.97 22.14 2.51
C PRO A 96 -0.94 22.29 3.64
N VAL A 97 -0.11 23.35 3.57
CA VAL A 97 0.89 23.69 4.59
C VAL A 97 1.11 25.20 4.65
N LYS A 98 1.19 25.79 5.84
CA LYS A 98 1.53 27.20 5.98
C LYS A 98 3.03 27.41 5.82
N PRO A 99 3.46 28.52 5.18
CA PRO A 99 4.87 28.83 5.05
C PRO A 99 5.59 28.84 6.42
N GLY A 100 6.69 28.08 6.52
CA GLY A 100 7.47 27.92 7.76
C GLY A 100 6.98 26.79 8.67
N GLU A 101 5.92 26.07 8.30
CA GLU A 101 5.35 24.95 9.08
C GLU A 101 5.62 23.58 8.42
N GLU A 102 6.43 23.51 7.36
CA GLU A 102 6.71 22.33 6.53
C GLU A 102 7.32 21.18 7.34
N ASN A 103 8.15 21.54 8.33
CA ASN A 103 8.86 20.56 9.16
C ASN A 103 7.91 19.61 9.91
N PHE A 104 6.72 20.07 10.27
CA PHE A 104 5.70 19.22 10.90
C PHE A 104 5.26 18.08 9.96
N LEU A 105 5.03 18.37 8.68
CA LEU A 105 4.62 17.37 7.70
C LEU A 105 5.76 16.40 7.37
N ILE A 106 7.01 16.88 7.38
CA ILE A 106 8.21 16.02 7.25
C ILE A 106 8.27 15.03 8.42
N GLN A 107 8.15 15.51 9.65
CA GLN A 107 8.18 14.67 10.85
C GLN A 107 7.02 13.66 10.89
N LEU A 108 5.86 14.05 10.41
CA LEU A 108 4.71 13.18 10.28
C LEU A 108 4.98 12.06 9.28
N MET A 109 5.47 12.41 8.08
CA MET A 109 5.78 11.45 7.02
C MET A 109 6.95 10.52 7.40
N GLU A 110 7.99 11.04 8.06
CA GLU A 110 9.10 10.24 8.57
C GLU A 110 8.63 9.22 9.60
N GLY A 111 7.77 9.61 10.52
CA GLY A 111 7.27 8.72 11.56
C GLY A 111 6.31 7.64 11.05
N VAL A 112 5.43 7.99 10.12
CA VAL A 112 4.39 7.08 9.58
C VAL A 112 4.97 6.17 8.51
N GLU A 113 5.71 6.75 7.55
CA GLU A 113 6.13 6.05 6.33
C GLU A 113 7.61 5.64 6.34
N ASP A 114 8.31 5.88 7.46
CA ASP A 114 9.75 5.54 7.60
C ASP A 114 10.61 6.09 6.45
N ILE A 115 10.23 7.26 5.90
CA ILE A 115 11.01 7.97 4.89
C ILE A 115 11.98 8.88 5.62
N PRO A 116 13.31 8.81 5.36
CA PRO A 116 14.26 9.64 6.07
C PRO A 116 13.95 11.14 5.95
N GLY A 117 13.74 11.81 7.09
CA GLY A 117 13.38 13.24 7.13
C GLY A 117 14.41 14.13 6.43
N SER A 118 15.70 13.75 6.49
CA SER A 118 16.76 14.44 5.75
C SER A 118 16.59 14.36 4.23
N ALA A 119 16.08 13.25 3.72
CA ALA A 119 15.81 13.08 2.29
C ALA A 119 14.60 13.94 1.86
N LEU A 120 13.56 13.99 2.70
CA LEU A 120 12.39 14.86 2.46
C LEU A 120 12.77 16.34 2.50
N HIS A 121 13.61 16.74 3.46
CA HIS A 121 14.06 18.12 3.61
C HIS A 121 14.87 18.60 2.43
N GLU A 122 15.75 17.77 1.89
CA GLU A 122 16.60 18.08 0.73
C GLU A 122 15.82 17.96 -0.58
N GLY A 123 14.91 16.98 -0.68
CA GLY A 123 14.27 16.62 -1.94
C GLY A 123 13.03 17.43 -2.28
N ILE A 124 12.40 18.12 -1.31
CA ILE A 124 11.16 18.85 -1.54
C ILE A 124 11.42 20.34 -1.64
N GLU A 125 11.09 20.94 -2.79
CA GLU A 125 11.01 22.38 -2.99
C GLU A 125 9.57 22.83 -2.68
N TRP A 126 9.39 23.65 -1.65
CA TRP A 126 8.08 24.07 -1.16
C TRP A 126 7.53 25.27 -1.94
N ASP A 127 7.00 25.03 -3.14
CA ASP A 127 6.41 26.06 -4.03
C ASP A 127 4.92 26.29 -3.80
N TRP A 128 4.35 25.75 -2.70
CA TRP A 128 2.92 25.75 -2.44
C TRP A 128 2.58 26.01 -0.97
N GLU A 129 1.37 26.50 -0.75
CA GLU A 129 0.69 26.58 0.54
C GLU A 129 -0.60 25.74 0.50
N THR A 130 -1.41 25.93 -0.54
CA THR A 130 -2.70 25.26 -0.69
C THR A 130 -2.59 23.99 -1.52
N PHE A 131 -3.57 23.09 -1.41
CA PHE A 131 -3.59 21.87 -2.21
C PHE A 131 -3.69 22.12 -3.73
N PRO A 132 -4.49 23.11 -4.22
CA PRO A 132 -4.44 23.47 -5.65
C PRO A 132 -3.06 23.95 -6.12
N GLN A 133 -2.31 24.71 -5.30
CA GLN A 133 -0.96 25.12 -5.63
C GLN A 133 0.01 23.94 -5.70
N PHE A 134 -0.12 22.98 -4.79
CA PHE A 134 0.63 21.72 -4.83
C PHE A 134 0.40 20.99 -6.16
N LEU A 135 -0.84 20.76 -6.55
CA LEU A 135 -1.14 20.14 -7.84
C LEU A 135 -0.51 20.90 -9.02
N ASN A 136 -0.55 22.24 -8.99
CA ASN A 136 0.06 23.07 -10.03
C ASN A 136 1.60 22.98 -10.04
N ALA A 137 2.24 22.76 -8.89
CA ALA A 137 3.69 22.55 -8.80
C ALA A 137 4.08 21.18 -9.39
N ILE A 138 3.32 20.13 -9.06
CA ILE A 138 3.55 18.77 -9.57
C ILE A 138 3.31 18.69 -11.09
N GLU A 139 2.29 19.36 -11.62
CA GLU A 139 1.96 19.34 -13.06
C GLU A 139 3.08 19.86 -13.97
N LYS A 140 4.02 20.62 -13.43
CA LYS A 140 5.18 21.13 -14.18
C LYS A 140 6.31 20.12 -14.35
N LYS A 141 6.23 18.99 -13.68
CA LYS A 141 7.26 17.92 -13.68
C LYS A 141 6.89 16.83 -14.68
N GLU A 142 7.90 16.08 -15.11
CA GLU A 142 7.74 14.94 -16.04
C GLU A 142 7.86 13.61 -15.28
N PHE A 143 7.06 12.62 -15.68
CA PHE A 143 7.01 11.34 -14.98
C PHE A 143 6.92 10.14 -15.94
N VAL A 144 7.35 8.98 -15.47
CA VAL A 144 7.25 7.72 -16.23
C VAL A 144 5.82 7.17 -16.25
N MET A 145 5.00 7.51 -15.26
CA MET A 145 3.62 7.03 -15.09
C MET A 145 2.66 8.19 -14.76
N ASP A 146 1.37 7.96 -14.91
CA ASP A 146 0.37 8.95 -14.48
C ASP A 146 0.22 8.95 -12.96
N LEU A 147 -0.01 10.14 -12.40
CA LEU A 147 -0.09 10.38 -10.96
C LEU A 147 -1.42 11.01 -10.58
N GLY A 148 -2.05 10.50 -9.53
CA GLY A 148 -3.20 11.12 -8.89
C GLY A 148 -2.95 11.35 -7.40
N PHE A 149 -3.56 12.38 -6.82
CA PHE A 149 -3.37 12.72 -5.40
C PHE A 149 -4.69 12.86 -4.68
N MET A 150 -4.71 12.44 -3.42
CA MET A 150 -5.76 12.75 -2.46
C MET A 150 -5.28 13.82 -1.47
N ILE A 151 -6.21 14.62 -0.95
CA ILE A 151 -5.89 15.50 0.18
C ILE A 151 -5.93 14.70 1.48
N GLY A 152 -4.84 14.74 2.25
CA GLY A 152 -4.70 14.01 3.52
C GLY A 152 -5.31 14.74 4.70
N HIS A 153 -5.91 14.00 5.64
CA HIS A 153 -6.54 14.54 6.85
C HIS A 153 -5.52 15.22 7.78
N GLY A 154 -4.32 14.64 7.94
CA GLY A 154 -3.28 15.18 8.80
C GLY A 154 -2.82 16.59 8.41
N PRO A 155 -2.38 16.82 7.16
CA PRO A 155 -2.07 18.16 6.65
C PRO A 155 -3.25 19.12 6.75
N LEU A 156 -4.45 18.67 6.41
CA LEU A 156 -5.66 19.48 6.45
C LEU A 156 -5.99 19.97 7.87
N ARG A 157 -5.95 19.07 8.84
CA ARG A 157 -6.20 19.37 10.26
C ARG A 157 -5.15 20.31 10.81
N SER A 158 -3.88 20.05 10.53
CA SER A 158 -2.75 20.88 10.91
C SER A 158 -2.87 22.30 10.37
N TYR A 159 -3.22 22.43 9.10
CA TYR A 159 -3.40 23.75 8.44
C TYR A 159 -4.50 24.59 9.08
N VAL A 160 -5.63 23.96 9.47
CA VAL A 160 -6.80 24.67 10.03
C VAL A 160 -6.67 24.90 11.53
N MET A 161 -6.23 23.92 12.29
CA MET A 161 -6.26 23.93 13.77
C MET A 161 -4.91 24.28 14.41
N GLY A 162 -3.80 24.18 13.65
CA GLY A 162 -2.42 24.30 14.15
C GLY A 162 -1.89 23.00 14.78
N HIS A 163 -0.56 22.89 14.83
CA HIS A 163 0.16 21.67 15.16
C HIS A 163 -0.12 21.15 16.58
N ASP A 164 -0.02 22.02 17.59
CA ASP A 164 -0.16 21.64 18.99
C ASP A 164 -1.52 20.98 19.29
N ARG A 165 -2.60 21.55 18.75
CA ARG A 165 -3.94 21.01 18.94
C ARG A 165 -4.13 19.67 18.22
N CYS A 166 -3.55 19.56 17.02
CA CYS A 166 -3.63 18.33 16.23
C CYS A 166 -2.86 17.17 16.85
N GLN A 167 -1.63 17.42 17.30
CA GLN A 167 -0.80 16.40 17.96
C GLN A 167 -1.41 15.89 19.28
N ASN A 168 -2.14 16.75 19.97
CA ASN A 168 -2.82 16.38 21.21
C ASN A 168 -4.27 15.88 20.98
N GLN A 169 -4.62 15.54 19.73
CA GLN A 169 -5.94 15.02 19.33
C GLN A 169 -7.12 15.86 19.85
N VAL A 170 -6.95 17.19 19.98
CA VAL A 170 -8.02 18.07 20.44
C VAL A 170 -9.17 18.08 19.44
N ASP A 171 -10.39 17.99 19.90
CA ASP A 171 -11.58 18.07 19.05
C ASP A 171 -11.63 19.37 18.25
N ALA A 172 -12.00 19.25 16.98
CA ALA A 172 -12.24 20.40 16.12
C ALA A 172 -13.57 21.07 16.48
N SER A 173 -13.57 22.40 16.51
CA SER A 173 -14.81 23.17 16.62
C SER A 173 -15.64 23.07 15.35
N GLU A 174 -16.94 23.38 15.43
CA GLU A 174 -17.86 23.37 14.28
C GLU A 174 -17.33 24.27 13.13
N SER A 175 -16.76 25.42 13.43
CA SER A 175 -16.18 26.32 12.43
C SER A 175 -14.95 25.71 11.75
N GLU A 176 -14.10 24.98 12.48
CA GLU A 176 -12.93 24.29 11.94
C GLU A 176 -13.35 23.10 11.07
N ILE A 177 -14.33 22.29 11.52
CA ILE A 177 -14.91 21.19 10.75
C ILE A 177 -15.47 21.71 9.42
N ASN A 178 -16.23 22.80 9.44
CA ASN A 178 -16.78 23.42 8.24
C ASN A 178 -15.67 23.92 7.31
N LYS A 179 -14.62 24.54 7.87
CA LYS A 179 -13.47 25.01 7.06
C LYS A 179 -12.72 23.84 6.42
N MET A 180 -12.46 22.77 7.16
CA MET A 180 -11.83 21.57 6.59
C MET A 180 -12.69 20.95 5.48
N SER A 181 -14.00 20.84 5.67
CA SER A 181 -14.92 20.33 4.65
C SER A 181 -14.94 21.19 3.36
N GLU A 182 -14.83 22.52 3.50
CA GLU A 182 -14.68 23.42 2.36
C GLU A 182 -13.37 23.20 1.60
N LEU A 183 -12.25 23.02 2.31
CA LEU A 183 -10.95 22.75 1.71
C LEU A 183 -10.88 21.40 1.02
N VAL A 184 -11.55 20.36 1.55
CA VAL A 184 -11.73 19.08 0.85
C VAL A 184 -12.45 19.29 -0.48
N THR A 185 -13.57 20.02 -0.47
CA THR A 185 -14.31 20.33 -1.69
C THR A 185 -13.48 21.14 -2.68
N GLU A 186 -12.71 22.13 -2.20
CA GLU A 186 -11.78 22.93 -3.03
C GLU A 186 -10.70 22.05 -3.68
N ALA A 187 -10.07 21.17 -2.90
CA ALA A 187 -9.03 20.28 -3.40
C ALA A 187 -9.54 19.35 -4.51
N ILE A 188 -10.73 18.76 -4.34
CA ILE A 188 -11.34 17.90 -5.35
C ILE A 188 -11.71 18.70 -6.61
N ASN A 189 -12.30 19.87 -6.46
CA ASN A 189 -12.59 20.76 -7.58
C ASN A 189 -11.33 21.23 -8.33
N ALA A 190 -10.17 21.26 -7.67
CA ALA A 190 -8.88 21.53 -8.28
C ALA A 190 -8.26 20.30 -8.96
N GLY A 191 -8.83 19.12 -8.76
CA GLY A 191 -8.40 17.88 -9.40
C GLY A 191 -7.86 16.80 -8.46
N ALA A 192 -7.98 16.93 -7.13
CA ALA A 192 -7.71 15.83 -6.23
C ALA A 192 -8.63 14.64 -6.55
N LEU A 193 -8.11 13.41 -6.44
CA LEU A 193 -8.88 12.19 -6.67
C LEU A 193 -9.76 11.82 -5.45
N GLY A 194 -9.58 12.50 -4.33
CA GLY A 194 -10.36 12.24 -3.13
C GLY A 194 -9.77 12.85 -1.87
N PHE A 195 -10.22 12.31 -0.75
CA PHE A 195 -9.76 12.63 0.61
C PHE A 195 -9.38 11.34 1.33
N SER A 196 -8.29 11.36 2.10
CA SER A 196 -7.82 10.20 2.87
C SER A 196 -7.71 10.51 4.35
N THR A 197 -7.87 9.46 5.19
CA THR A 197 -7.73 9.57 6.64
C THR A 197 -7.10 8.33 7.27
N SER A 198 -6.30 8.55 8.33
CA SER A 198 -5.79 7.50 9.20
C SER A 198 -6.61 7.42 10.47
N ARG A 199 -7.07 6.20 10.80
CA ARG A 199 -7.79 5.83 12.02
C ARG A 199 -7.10 4.66 12.72
N THR A 200 -5.77 4.53 12.51
CA THR A 200 -4.96 3.46 13.13
C THR A 200 -4.05 4.03 14.20
N ILE A 201 -3.94 3.32 15.33
CA ILE A 201 -3.00 3.63 16.41
C ILE A 201 -1.54 3.31 16.04
N LEU A 202 -1.32 2.64 14.92
CA LEU A 202 0.02 2.30 14.43
C LEU A 202 0.70 3.49 13.74
N HIS A 203 -0.08 4.41 13.15
CA HIS A 203 0.46 5.59 12.49
C HIS A 203 0.80 6.67 13.50
N ARG A 204 2.09 6.95 13.64
CA ARG A 204 2.63 7.89 14.62
C ARG A 204 3.72 8.75 14.02
N ASP A 205 3.84 9.97 14.49
CA ASP A 205 4.96 10.84 14.16
C ASP A 205 6.27 10.34 14.81
N ILE A 206 7.38 11.02 14.52
CA ILE A 206 8.70 10.66 15.07
C ILE A 206 8.78 10.72 16.61
N TYR A 207 7.86 11.43 17.27
CA TYR A 207 7.73 11.51 18.72
C TYR A 207 6.77 10.46 19.28
N GLY A 208 6.19 9.63 18.41
CA GLY A 208 5.23 8.58 18.75
C GLY A 208 3.84 9.08 19.07
N LYS A 209 3.47 10.31 18.68
CA LYS A 209 2.10 10.82 18.76
C LYS A 209 1.28 10.35 17.57
N TYR A 210 -0.01 10.15 17.76
CA TYR A 210 -0.91 9.75 16.67
C TYR A 210 -1.00 10.81 15.57
N VAL A 211 -1.19 10.33 14.34
CA VAL A 211 -1.47 11.20 13.19
C VAL A 211 -2.70 12.08 13.49
N PRO A 212 -2.69 13.36 13.14
CA PRO A 212 -3.87 14.19 13.29
C PRO A 212 -5.07 13.60 12.55
N GLY A 213 -6.17 13.39 13.26
CA GLY A 213 -7.37 12.74 12.73
C GLY A 213 -7.60 11.31 13.20
N THR A 214 -6.59 10.64 13.83
CA THR A 214 -6.76 9.27 14.35
C THR A 214 -7.96 9.17 15.32
N GLU A 215 -8.13 10.15 16.19
CA GLU A 215 -9.23 10.21 17.17
C GLU A 215 -10.34 11.21 16.78
N ALA A 216 -10.36 11.69 15.52
CA ALA A 216 -11.37 12.63 15.06
C ALA A 216 -12.79 12.09 15.27
N SER A 217 -13.70 12.96 15.69
CA SER A 217 -15.08 12.60 16.00
C SER A 217 -15.84 12.09 14.75
N SER A 218 -16.87 11.28 14.95
CA SER A 218 -17.77 10.86 13.86
C SER A 218 -18.45 12.05 13.16
N GLU A 219 -18.58 13.18 13.84
CA GLU A 219 -19.16 14.40 13.27
C GLU A 219 -18.18 15.04 12.29
N GLU A 220 -16.90 15.16 12.67
CA GLU A 220 -15.83 15.61 11.78
C GLU A 220 -15.71 14.69 10.57
N MET A 221 -15.61 13.37 10.77
CA MET A 221 -15.53 12.40 9.69
C MET A 221 -16.72 12.49 8.71
N ARG A 222 -17.92 12.68 9.25
CA ARG A 222 -19.12 12.88 8.43
C ARG A 222 -19.03 14.15 7.60
N ALA A 223 -18.63 15.25 8.18
CA ALA A 223 -18.53 16.54 7.49
C ALA A 223 -17.49 16.49 6.36
N LEU A 224 -16.32 15.88 6.60
CA LEU A 224 -15.27 15.73 5.59
C LEU A 224 -15.70 14.78 4.46
N ALA A 225 -16.34 13.66 4.78
CA ALA A 225 -16.91 12.76 3.79
C ALA A 225 -17.95 13.47 2.90
N PHE A 226 -18.81 14.32 3.48
CA PHE A 226 -19.76 15.12 2.69
C PHE A 226 -19.10 16.31 1.97
N GLY A 227 -17.88 16.72 2.34
CA GLY A 227 -17.04 17.59 1.54
C GLY A 227 -16.68 16.97 0.18
N VAL A 228 -16.40 15.65 0.15
CA VAL A 228 -16.22 14.86 -1.09
C VAL A 228 -17.50 14.83 -1.90
N ASP A 229 -18.64 14.50 -1.27
CA ASP A 229 -19.94 14.44 -1.95
C ASP A 229 -20.37 15.78 -2.55
N LYS A 230 -20.05 16.89 -1.88
CA LYS A 230 -20.35 18.25 -2.33
C LYS A 230 -19.61 18.62 -3.62
N ALA A 231 -18.40 18.09 -3.83
CA ALA A 231 -17.67 18.23 -5.08
C ALA A 231 -18.31 17.40 -6.22
N GLY A 232 -19.12 16.39 -5.89
CA GLY A 232 -19.84 15.55 -6.86
C GLY A 232 -19.01 14.44 -7.50
N GLU A 233 -17.74 14.34 -7.13
CA GLU A 233 -16.81 13.29 -7.58
C GLU A 233 -15.76 13.03 -6.48
N GLY A 234 -14.86 12.06 -6.70
CA GLY A 234 -13.79 11.69 -5.78
C GLY A 234 -14.10 10.45 -4.97
N THR A 235 -13.09 9.99 -4.26
CA THR A 235 -13.12 8.78 -3.43
C THR A 235 -12.64 9.09 -2.02
N LEU A 236 -13.38 8.62 -1.03
CA LEU A 236 -12.97 8.64 0.37
C LEU A 236 -12.12 7.39 0.64
N GLU A 237 -10.90 7.58 1.13
CA GLU A 237 -9.99 6.51 1.54
C GLU A 237 -9.82 6.49 3.05
N ILE A 238 -9.82 5.29 3.65
CA ILE A 238 -9.71 5.10 5.09
C ILE A 238 -8.70 4.00 5.40
N THR A 239 -7.73 4.31 6.25
CA THR A 239 -6.90 3.30 6.92
C THR A 239 -7.31 3.23 8.39
N SER A 240 -7.77 2.06 8.87
CA SER A 240 -8.32 1.90 10.23
C SER A 240 -7.99 0.53 10.82
N ASP A 241 -7.76 0.52 12.14
CA ASP A 241 -7.66 -0.72 12.93
C ASP A 241 -9.03 -1.33 13.23
N TRP A 242 -10.11 -0.62 12.96
CA TRP A 242 -11.48 -1.04 13.26
C TRP A 242 -11.71 -1.35 14.74
N LEU A 243 -10.98 -0.70 15.65
CA LEU A 243 -11.10 -0.91 17.10
C LEU A 243 -12.54 -0.74 17.60
N ASP A 244 -13.27 0.23 17.04
CA ASP A 244 -14.71 0.34 17.17
C ASP A 244 -15.39 0.37 15.79
N GLU A 245 -15.58 -0.83 15.23
CA GLU A 245 -16.21 -1.01 13.92
C GLU A 245 -17.62 -0.36 13.84
N GLU A 246 -18.38 -0.30 14.95
CA GLU A 246 -19.72 0.28 14.96
C GLU A 246 -19.68 1.81 14.83
N ILE A 247 -18.72 2.47 15.47
CA ILE A 247 -18.50 3.91 15.35
C ILE A 247 -18.14 4.26 13.91
N GLU A 248 -17.12 3.60 13.35
CA GLU A 248 -16.70 3.85 11.97
C GLU A 248 -17.82 3.57 10.97
N MET A 249 -18.49 2.45 11.11
CA MET A 249 -19.63 2.13 10.25
C MET A 249 -20.81 3.10 10.39
N SER A 250 -20.95 3.81 11.49
CA SER A 250 -22.10 4.72 11.71
C SER A 250 -22.14 5.84 10.67
N TRP A 251 -21.03 6.54 10.48
CA TRP A 251 -20.93 7.64 9.51
C TRP A 251 -20.70 7.12 8.07
N MET A 252 -19.99 5.99 7.89
CA MET A 252 -19.81 5.35 6.59
C MET A 252 -21.15 4.92 5.96
N LYS A 253 -22.06 4.33 6.75
CA LYS A 253 -23.40 3.93 6.29
C LYS A 253 -24.20 5.14 5.81
N GLU A 254 -24.10 6.26 6.51
CA GLU A 254 -24.77 7.49 6.12
C GLU A 254 -24.21 8.01 4.80
N TYR A 255 -22.87 8.08 4.68
CA TYR A 255 -22.18 8.50 3.46
C TYR A 255 -22.58 7.63 2.25
N VAL A 256 -22.42 6.30 2.33
CA VAL A 256 -22.76 5.37 1.24
C VAL A 256 -24.24 5.45 0.83
N LYS A 257 -25.14 5.72 1.80
CA LYS A 257 -26.57 5.85 1.50
C LYS A 257 -26.88 7.12 0.70
N LYS A 258 -26.24 8.24 1.04
CA LYS A 258 -26.54 9.57 0.49
C LYS A 258 -25.66 9.94 -0.69
N SER A 259 -24.40 9.53 -0.70
CA SER A 259 -23.42 9.85 -1.73
C SER A 259 -23.40 8.85 -2.89
N ASN A 260 -22.97 9.32 -4.06
CA ASN A 260 -22.59 8.50 -5.20
C ASN A 260 -21.07 8.48 -5.46
N CYS A 261 -20.29 9.19 -4.64
CA CYS A 261 -18.84 9.17 -4.67
C CYS A 261 -18.27 7.84 -4.17
N GLY A 262 -16.98 7.59 -4.44
CA GLY A 262 -16.32 6.35 -4.06
C GLY A 262 -16.03 6.26 -2.55
N LEU A 263 -15.91 5.03 -2.07
CA LEU A 263 -15.39 4.70 -0.75
C LEU A 263 -14.44 3.52 -0.86
N THR A 264 -13.24 3.67 -0.36
CA THR A 264 -12.24 2.60 -0.28
C THR A 264 -11.59 2.60 1.09
N PHE A 265 -11.08 1.46 1.52
CA PHE A 265 -10.34 1.36 2.77
C PHE A 265 -9.38 0.17 2.72
N LEU A 266 -8.22 0.33 3.34
CA LEU A 266 -7.24 -0.75 3.45
C LEU A 266 -7.72 -1.77 4.50
N GLN A 267 -7.69 -3.03 4.12
CA GLN A 267 -8.10 -4.15 4.97
C GLN A 267 -6.95 -5.15 5.11
N THR A 268 -6.28 -5.10 6.25
CA THR A 268 -5.11 -5.94 6.54
C THR A 268 -5.39 -7.10 7.49
N ASN A 269 -6.54 -7.09 8.17
CA ASN A 269 -6.92 -8.13 9.13
C ASN A 269 -8.35 -8.64 8.91
N GLY A 270 -8.69 -9.78 9.53
CA GLY A 270 -9.99 -10.41 9.43
C GLY A 270 -11.07 -9.86 10.38
N ASP A 271 -10.76 -8.84 11.18
CA ASP A 271 -11.63 -8.42 12.29
C ASP A 271 -12.82 -7.57 11.83
N ALA A 272 -12.70 -6.84 10.70
CA ALA A 272 -13.75 -5.99 10.15
C ALA A 272 -14.76 -6.74 9.25
N VAL A 273 -15.23 -7.90 9.68
CA VAL A 273 -16.14 -8.74 8.88
C VAL A 273 -17.43 -8.03 8.50
N LYS A 274 -17.99 -7.20 9.38
CA LYS A 274 -19.24 -6.46 9.10
C LYS A 274 -19.01 -5.41 8.01
N THR A 275 -17.87 -4.72 8.05
CA THR A 275 -17.52 -3.71 7.05
C THR A 275 -17.27 -4.35 5.68
N ILE A 276 -16.62 -5.52 5.65
CA ILE A 276 -16.43 -6.30 4.41
C ILE A 276 -17.77 -6.75 3.83
N LEU A 277 -18.66 -7.32 4.65
CA LEU A 277 -20.00 -7.74 4.19
C LEU A 277 -20.85 -6.56 3.75
N PHE A 278 -20.77 -5.44 4.44
CA PHE A 278 -21.42 -4.19 4.06
C PHE A 278 -20.95 -3.70 2.68
N SER A 279 -19.63 -3.74 2.45
CA SER A 279 -19.04 -3.32 1.18
C SER A 279 -19.51 -4.21 0.01
N GLU A 280 -19.47 -5.52 0.17
CA GLU A 280 -19.93 -6.46 -0.86
C GLU A 280 -21.42 -6.26 -1.15
N GLU A 281 -22.25 -6.07 -0.11
CA GLU A 281 -23.69 -5.82 -0.26
C GLU A 281 -23.95 -4.55 -1.07
N HIS A 282 -23.28 -3.44 -0.74
CA HIS A 282 -23.53 -2.14 -1.37
C HIS A 282 -22.90 -2.07 -2.76
N PHE A 283 -21.76 -2.70 -2.98
CA PHE A 283 -21.19 -2.87 -4.31
C PHE A 283 -22.13 -3.63 -5.24
N LEU A 284 -22.70 -4.74 -4.79
CA LEU A 284 -23.73 -5.49 -5.54
C LEU A 284 -24.99 -4.68 -5.81
N LYS A 285 -25.26 -3.63 -5.06
CA LYS A 285 -26.35 -2.65 -5.29
C LYS A 285 -25.95 -1.47 -6.17
N GLY A 286 -24.73 -1.45 -6.70
CA GLY A 286 -24.23 -0.44 -7.62
C GLY A 286 -23.55 0.77 -6.98
N LYS A 287 -23.19 0.69 -5.69
CA LYS A 287 -22.36 1.72 -5.03
C LYS A 287 -20.88 1.43 -5.27
N ASN A 288 -20.07 2.46 -5.48
CA ASN A 288 -18.62 2.34 -5.60
C ASN A 288 -17.98 2.26 -4.20
N ILE A 289 -18.07 1.10 -3.57
CA ILE A 289 -17.40 0.79 -2.30
C ILE A 289 -16.51 -0.42 -2.49
N ARG A 290 -15.20 -0.21 -2.38
CA ARG A 290 -14.20 -1.20 -2.76
C ARG A 290 -13.10 -1.32 -1.70
N PRO A 291 -13.16 -2.32 -0.80
CA PRO A 291 -12.08 -2.58 0.13
C PRO A 291 -10.82 -3.03 -0.63
N GLN A 292 -9.68 -2.48 -0.23
CA GLN A 292 -8.36 -2.82 -0.73
C GLN A 292 -7.78 -3.98 0.08
N PHE A 293 -7.20 -4.95 -0.59
CA PHE A 293 -6.52 -6.06 0.06
C PHE A 293 -5.11 -6.19 -0.49
N PRO A 294 -4.09 -6.23 0.39
CA PRO A 294 -2.74 -6.57 -0.01
C PRO A 294 -2.70 -7.95 -0.65
N GLY A 295 -1.91 -8.12 -1.70
CA GLY A 295 -1.76 -9.40 -2.40
C GLY A 295 -1.03 -10.47 -1.59
N ARG A 296 -0.40 -10.05 -0.50
CA ARG A 296 0.27 -10.87 0.51
C ARG A 296 0.14 -10.19 1.87
N ASN A 297 0.57 -10.84 2.94
CA ASN A 297 0.69 -10.18 4.24
C ASN A 297 1.67 -9.02 4.17
N VAL A 298 1.37 -7.95 4.88
CA VAL A 298 2.32 -6.89 5.19
C VAL A 298 3.49 -7.53 5.94
N GLY A 299 4.70 -7.33 5.45
CA GLY A 299 5.88 -8.01 5.95
C GLY A 299 7.01 -7.07 6.34
N LEU A 300 7.44 -7.19 7.61
CA LEU A 300 8.60 -6.45 8.10
C LEU A 300 9.89 -7.17 7.72
N MET A 301 10.89 -6.41 7.31
CA MET A 301 12.21 -6.92 6.94
C MET A 301 13.22 -6.54 8.01
N PHE A 302 13.61 -7.50 8.87
CA PHE A 302 14.62 -7.28 9.90
C PHE A 302 16.03 -7.50 9.33
N GLY A 303 16.88 -6.51 9.48
CA GLY A 303 18.27 -6.52 9.03
C GLY A 303 19.13 -5.53 9.81
N PHE A 304 20.46 -5.65 9.72
CA PHE A 304 21.36 -4.73 10.41
C PHE A 304 21.39 -3.32 9.81
N GLU A 305 20.81 -3.14 8.63
CA GLU A 305 20.59 -1.83 8.00
C GLU A 305 19.13 -1.41 8.02
N SER A 306 18.20 -2.30 8.39
CA SER A 306 16.78 -1.99 8.50
C SER A 306 16.51 -1.00 9.65
N SER A 307 15.36 -0.33 9.60
CA SER A 307 14.88 0.55 10.70
C SER A 307 14.58 -0.24 11.97
N LEU A 308 14.36 -1.54 11.86
CA LEU A 308 14.10 -2.43 12.99
C LEU A 308 14.88 -3.74 12.85
N ASN A 309 15.50 -4.19 13.98
CA ASN A 309 16.04 -5.53 14.12
C ASN A 309 15.97 -6.00 15.59
N PRO A 310 16.04 -7.32 15.86
CA PRO A 310 15.86 -7.86 17.21
C PRO A 310 16.94 -7.47 18.21
N PHE A 311 18.10 -6.93 17.76
CA PHE A 311 19.25 -6.62 18.62
C PHE A 311 19.30 -5.16 19.09
N MET A 312 18.45 -4.27 18.57
CA MET A 312 18.53 -2.82 18.82
C MET A 312 18.50 -2.44 20.29
N GLN A 313 17.86 -3.24 21.13
CA GLN A 313 17.75 -2.99 22.58
C GLN A 313 18.83 -3.68 23.40
N TYR A 314 19.78 -4.39 22.76
CA TYR A 314 20.88 -5.07 23.46
C TYR A 314 22.07 -4.14 23.67
N PRO A 315 22.63 -4.06 24.89
CA PRO A 315 23.74 -3.14 25.19
C PRO A 315 24.94 -3.26 24.24
N ALA A 316 25.37 -4.49 23.92
CA ALA A 316 26.49 -4.70 23.00
C ALA A 316 26.20 -4.18 21.58
N TYR A 317 24.95 -4.31 21.10
CA TYR A 317 24.60 -3.79 19.79
C TYR A 317 24.50 -2.26 19.79
N LYS A 318 23.99 -1.65 20.87
CA LYS A 318 23.94 -0.19 21.02
C LYS A 318 25.32 0.46 20.94
N GLU A 319 26.36 -0.22 21.45
CA GLU A 319 27.74 0.26 21.36
C GLU A 319 28.21 0.48 19.92
N ILE A 320 27.70 -0.30 18.96
CA ILE A 320 28.12 -0.29 17.55
C ILE A 320 27.04 0.21 16.58
N ALA A 321 25.81 0.43 17.03
CA ALA A 321 24.67 0.75 16.17
C ALA A 321 24.91 1.98 15.28
N HIS A 322 25.66 2.96 15.77
CA HIS A 322 25.99 4.21 15.08
C HIS A 322 27.06 4.07 13.99
N LEU A 323 27.76 2.93 13.94
CA LEU A 323 28.85 2.71 12.98
C LEU A 323 28.31 2.42 11.57
N PRO A 324 29.07 2.73 10.51
CA PRO A 324 28.79 2.25 9.16
C PRO A 324 28.65 0.73 9.09
N HIS A 325 27.86 0.24 8.14
CA HIS A 325 27.51 -1.19 8.05
C HIS A 325 28.74 -2.11 7.98
N ASP A 326 29.72 -1.77 7.17
CA ASP A 326 30.96 -2.53 7.01
C ASP A 326 31.74 -2.67 8.32
N GLN A 327 31.83 -1.60 9.10
CA GLN A 327 32.49 -1.61 10.41
C GLN A 327 31.69 -2.42 11.44
N LYS A 328 30.37 -2.29 11.45
CA LYS A 328 29.50 -3.15 12.29
C LYS A 328 29.70 -4.62 11.96
N TYR A 329 29.68 -4.96 10.67
CA TYR A 329 29.85 -6.33 10.22
C TYR A 329 31.18 -6.94 10.66
N GLU A 330 32.30 -6.20 10.54
CA GLU A 330 33.63 -6.68 10.98
C GLU A 330 33.67 -6.97 12.48
N ILE A 331 33.05 -6.12 13.32
CA ILE A 331 32.92 -6.35 14.75
C ILE A 331 32.03 -7.56 15.05
N MET A 332 30.90 -7.68 14.39
CA MET A 332 29.94 -8.76 14.61
C MET A 332 30.43 -10.14 14.16
N LYS A 333 31.47 -10.22 13.30
CA LYS A 333 32.14 -11.47 12.91
C LYS A 333 32.95 -12.09 14.08
N ASP A 334 33.31 -11.29 15.07
CA ASP A 334 34.05 -11.77 16.22
C ASP A 334 33.18 -12.66 17.10
N ALA A 335 33.72 -13.86 17.44
CA ALA A 335 33.01 -14.84 18.25
C ALA A 335 32.74 -14.35 19.68
N ASP A 336 33.66 -13.56 20.25
CA ASP A 336 33.52 -13.03 21.61
C ASP A 336 32.43 -11.94 21.62
N PHE A 337 32.35 -11.12 20.56
CA PHE A 337 31.23 -10.18 20.39
C PHE A 337 29.87 -10.90 20.26
N LYS A 338 29.79 -11.93 19.43
CA LYS A 338 28.55 -12.75 19.29
C LYS A 338 28.15 -13.33 20.64
N ASN A 339 29.10 -13.93 21.38
CA ASN A 339 28.84 -14.51 22.70
C ASN A 339 28.39 -13.42 23.70
N LYS A 340 29.06 -12.25 23.72
CA LYS A 340 28.66 -11.10 24.55
C LYS A 340 27.23 -10.69 24.25
N LEU A 341 26.88 -10.48 22.97
CA LEU A 341 25.56 -10.05 22.53
C LEU A 341 24.46 -11.04 22.93
N LEU A 342 24.66 -12.34 22.65
CA LEU A 342 23.67 -13.38 22.91
C LEU A 342 23.49 -13.71 24.39
N SER A 343 24.49 -13.38 25.24
CA SER A 343 24.38 -13.55 26.70
C SER A 343 23.64 -12.44 27.41
N GLN A 344 23.39 -11.32 26.73
CA GLN A 344 22.71 -10.15 27.28
C GLN A 344 21.20 -10.27 27.20
N LYS A 345 20.51 -9.35 27.87
CA LYS A 345 19.07 -9.09 27.73
C LYS A 345 18.85 -7.64 27.28
N PRO A 346 17.75 -7.35 26.60
CA PRO A 346 17.36 -5.97 26.29
C PRO A 346 17.29 -5.12 27.56
N ASN A 347 17.84 -3.92 27.51
CA ASN A 347 17.74 -2.96 28.62
C ASN A 347 16.55 -2.02 28.40
N LEU A 348 15.36 -2.51 28.72
CA LEU A 348 14.11 -1.79 28.47
C LEU A 348 13.91 -0.61 29.42
N GLU A 349 14.34 -0.75 30.67
CA GLU A 349 14.15 0.32 31.67
C GLU A 349 14.93 1.58 31.24
N GLU A 350 16.15 1.43 30.78
CA GLU A 350 16.96 2.54 30.26
C GLU A 350 16.29 3.21 29.04
N GLU A 351 15.68 2.41 28.16
CA GLU A 351 14.98 2.93 26.99
C GLU A 351 13.71 3.69 27.38
N ILE A 352 12.94 3.16 28.34
CA ILE A 352 11.74 3.82 28.88
C ILE A 352 12.13 5.15 29.51
N GLU A 353 13.15 5.20 30.38
CA GLU A 353 13.62 6.42 31.02
C GLU A 353 14.13 7.44 29.98
N LYS A 354 14.86 6.98 28.96
CA LYS A 354 15.31 7.85 27.86
C LYS A 354 14.13 8.45 27.10
N LYS A 355 13.15 7.64 26.73
CA LYS A 355 11.95 8.11 26.02
C LYS A 355 11.09 9.05 26.87
N LEU A 356 10.98 8.80 28.17
CA LEU A 356 10.31 9.72 29.09
C LEU A 356 10.98 11.09 29.11
N ALA A 357 12.31 11.12 29.11
CA ALA A 357 13.07 12.36 29.05
C ALA A 357 12.93 13.09 27.71
N GLU A 358 12.87 12.36 26.60
CA GLU A 358 12.75 12.91 25.24
C GLU A 358 11.35 13.44 24.93
N THR A 359 10.31 12.88 25.54
CA THR A 359 8.91 13.25 25.24
C THR A 359 8.39 14.45 26.04
N ASP A 360 9.21 15.08 26.85
CA ASP A 360 8.84 16.26 27.65
C ASP A 360 7.51 16.04 28.46
N ASN A 361 7.31 14.84 28.98
CA ASN A 361 6.09 14.37 29.67
C ASN A 361 4.80 14.39 28.80
N THR A 362 4.90 14.42 27.50
CA THR A 362 3.74 14.32 26.60
C THR A 362 3.21 12.90 26.45
N LYS A 363 4.01 11.89 26.81
CA LYS A 363 3.61 10.48 26.95
C LYS A 363 3.74 10.02 28.40
N THR A 364 2.79 9.22 28.83
CA THR A 364 2.86 8.57 30.14
C THR A 364 3.84 7.39 30.09
N ARG A 365 4.38 7.03 31.25
CA ARG A 365 5.21 5.83 31.40
C ARG A 365 4.47 4.57 30.87
N GLU A 366 3.18 4.44 31.17
CA GLU A 366 2.35 3.30 30.75
C GLU A 366 2.24 3.21 29.20
N GLU A 367 2.13 4.33 28.50
CA GLU A 367 2.12 4.36 27.03
C GLU A 367 3.45 3.95 26.44
N ILE A 368 4.56 4.42 27.01
CA ILE A 368 5.91 4.04 26.57
C ILE A 368 6.18 2.56 26.84
N GLU A 369 5.75 2.03 27.99
CA GLU A 369 5.85 0.60 28.30
C GLU A 369 5.07 -0.26 27.32
N LYS A 370 3.83 0.13 26.95
CA LYS A 370 3.04 -0.56 25.91
C LYS A 370 3.72 -0.53 24.53
N ASP A 371 4.29 0.61 24.16
CA ASP A 371 5.02 0.72 22.89
C ASP A 371 6.27 -0.19 22.88
N ALA A 372 7.00 -0.26 24.00
CA ALA A 372 8.16 -1.14 24.16
C ALA A 372 7.76 -2.62 24.12
N GLU A 373 6.65 -2.99 24.77
CA GLU A 373 6.11 -4.36 24.70
C GLU A 373 5.69 -4.75 23.27
N LEU A 374 5.05 -3.84 22.54
CA LEU A 374 4.69 -4.07 21.15
C LEU A 374 5.93 -4.34 20.29
N LEU A 375 6.97 -3.52 20.44
CA LEU A 375 8.23 -3.67 19.72
C LEU A 375 8.92 -5.00 20.01
N ILE A 376 8.94 -5.43 21.29
CA ILE A 376 9.46 -6.73 21.68
C ILE A 376 8.66 -7.85 21.03
N ASN A 377 7.35 -7.78 21.14
CA ASN A 377 6.48 -8.80 20.56
C ASN A 377 6.68 -8.93 19.05
N LEU A 378 6.85 -7.82 18.34
CA LEU A 378 7.18 -7.82 16.90
C LEU A 378 8.52 -8.50 16.62
N THR A 379 9.55 -8.20 17.42
CA THR A 379 10.92 -8.69 17.17
C THR A 379 11.19 -10.09 17.73
N THR A 380 10.35 -10.61 18.64
CA THR A 380 10.53 -11.93 19.28
C THR A 380 9.45 -12.94 18.94
N ASN A 381 8.53 -12.64 18.03
CA ASN A 381 7.55 -13.61 17.56
C ASN A 381 8.16 -14.56 16.52
N TYR A 382 9.12 -15.37 16.94
CA TYR A 382 9.90 -16.25 16.07
C TYR A 382 9.08 -17.29 15.30
N LYS A 383 7.81 -17.48 15.65
CA LYS A 383 6.87 -18.36 14.92
C LYS A 383 6.39 -17.75 13.61
N THR A 384 6.38 -16.42 13.50
CA THR A 384 5.98 -15.70 12.29
C THR A 384 7.14 -15.00 11.60
N GLN A 385 8.37 -15.33 11.97
CA GLN A 385 9.61 -14.85 11.37
C GLN A 385 10.28 -15.95 10.57
N PHE A 386 10.73 -15.62 9.34
CA PHE A 386 11.18 -16.60 8.36
C PHE A 386 12.42 -16.13 7.62
N VAL A 387 13.25 -17.08 7.22
CA VAL A 387 14.27 -16.84 6.21
C VAL A 387 13.60 -16.85 4.84
N LEU A 388 13.71 -15.74 4.10
CA LEU A 388 13.21 -15.70 2.74
C LEU A 388 13.98 -16.68 1.86
N GLY A 389 13.26 -17.54 1.14
CA GLY A 389 13.82 -18.45 0.16
C GLY A 389 14.37 -17.74 -1.10
N THR A 390 14.90 -18.50 -2.05
CA THR A 390 15.29 -18.00 -3.36
C THR A 390 14.58 -18.83 -4.43
N PRO A 391 13.58 -18.27 -5.13
CA PRO A 391 13.01 -16.92 -4.98
C PRO A 391 12.33 -16.67 -3.62
N PRO A 392 12.09 -15.40 -3.24
CA PRO A 392 11.40 -15.07 -1.99
C PRO A 392 10.02 -15.73 -1.90
N ASN A 393 9.75 -16.38 -0.76
CA ASN A 393 8.45 -16.99 -0.48
C ASN A 393 7.70 -16.20 0.61
N TYR A 394 6.60 -15.57 0.24
CA TYR A 394 5.77 -14.76 1.13
C TYR A 394 4.57 -15.53 1.74
N GLU A 395 4.48 -16.83 1.48
CA GLU A 395 3.58 -17.78 2.16
C GLU A 395 4.40 -18.96 2.71
N PRO A 396 5.42 -18.70 3.61
CA PRO A 396 6.31 -19.72 4.11
C PRO A 396 5.58 -20.70 5.03
N LYS A 397 6.03 -21.96 5.06
CA LYS A 397 5.46 -22.99 5.90
C LYS A 397 5.94 -22.85 7.36
N LYS A 398 5.25 -23.49 8.29
CA LYS A 398 5.62 -23.51 9.71
C LYS A 398 7.08 -23.95 9.93
N GLU A 399 7.49 -24.98 9.17
CA GLU A 399 8.81 -25.59 9.25
C GLU A 399 9.95 -24.65 8.86
N ASP A 400 9.65 -23.53 8.19
CA ASP A 400 10.58 -22.52 7.72
C ASP A 400 10.73 -21.36 8.74
N SER A 401 9.95 -21.39 9.84
CA SER A 401 10.03 -20.36 10.88
C SER A 401 11.33 -20.43 11.68
N ILE A 402 11.76 -19.28 12.19
CA ILE A 402 12.93 -19.19 13.08
C ILE A 402 12.77 -20.11 14.29
N ALA A 403 11.56 -20.22 14.87
CA ALA A 403 11.30 -21.10 15.99
C ALA A 403 11.55 -22.59 15.64
N GLU A 404 11.09 -23.07 14.49
CA GLU A 404 11.31 -24.46 14.06
C GLU A 404 12.77 -24.72 13.66
N ILE A 405 13.45 -23.73 13.06
CA ILE A 405 14.88 -23.83 12.75
C ILE A 405 15.70 -23.93 14.03
N SER A 406 15.40 -23.09 15.04
CA SER A 406 16.00 -23.12 16.38
C SER A 406 15.89 -24.52 17.00
N GLN A 407 14.68 -25.07 17.03
CA GLN A 407 14.43 -26.41 17.57
C GLN A 407 15.23 -27.51 16.82
N LYS A 408 15.29 -27.45 15.50
CA LYS A 408 16.04 -28.43 14.68
C LYS A 408 17.56 -28.33 14.90
N LYS A 409 18.08 -27.12 15.07
CA LYS A 409 19.51 -26.86 15.27
C LYS A 409 19.97 -27.03 16.74
N GLY A 410 19.04 -26.99 17.70
CA GLY A 410 19.35 -27.04 19.14
C GLY A 410 20.07 -25.81 19.66
N ILE A 411 19.84 -24.62 19.06
CA ILE A 411 20.37 -23.32 19.45
C ILE A 411 19.21 -22.33 19.69
N SER A 412 19.46 -21.19 20.33
CA SER A 412 18.41 -20.22 20.59
C SER A 412 17.89 -19.56 19.32
N GLU A 413 16.63 -19.10 19.35
CA GLU A 413 16.03 -18.37 18.22
C GLU A 413 16.82 -17.10 17.89
N LEU A 414 17.29 -16.40 18.92
CA LEU A 414 18.09 -15.19 18.76
C LEU A 414 19.44 -15.48 18.06
N GLU A 415 20.04 -16.64 18.34
CA GLU A 415 21.25 -17.08 17.65
C GLU A 415 20.97 -17.44 16.19
N VAL A 416 19.85 -18.09 15.90
CA VAL A 416 19.42 -18.34 14.51
C VAL A 416 19.23 -17.01 13.76
N MET A 417 18.56 -16.02 14.38
CA MET A 417 18.38 -14.68 13.81
C MET A 417 19.71 -14.03 13.48
N PHE A 418 20.64 -14.04 14.44
CA PHE A 418 21.98 -13.48 14.26
C PHE A 418 22.71 -14.14 13.08
N ASP A 419 22.78 -15.47 13.09
CA ASP A 419 23.52 -16.23 12.06
C ASP A 419 22.92 -16.07 10.67
N GLU A 420 21.58 -16.00 10.56
CA GLU A 420 20.92 -15.75 9.28
C GLU A 420 21.14 -14.31 8.80
N MET A 421 21.05 -13.31 9.67
CA MET A 421 21.28 -11.91 9.32
C MET A 421 22.75 -11.62 8.97
N MET A 422 23.71 -12.35 9.52
CA MET A 422 25.15 -12.24 9.21
C MET A 422 25.51 -12.77 7.82
N LYS A 423 24.64 -13.54 7.15
CA LYS A 423 24.89 -14.00 5.79
C LYS A 423 25.02 -12.84 4.81
N ASN A 424 25.63 -13.10 3.65
CA ASN A 424 25.82 -12.10 2.60
C ASN A 424 26.47 -10.80 3.11
N ASN A 425 27.53 -10.92 3.93
CA ASN A 425 28.21 -9.80 4.56
C ASN A 425 27.31 -8.95 5.49
N GLY A 426 26.37 -9.59 6.18
CA GLY A 426 25.47 -8.91 7.12
C GLY A 426 24.29 -8.18 6.46
N THR A 427 24.06 -8.38 5.17
CA THR A 427 22.94 -7.74 4.44
C THR A 427 21.71 -8.62 4.30
N ASN A 428 21.75 -9.86 4.83
CA ASN A 428 20.62 -10.75 4.73
C ASN A 428 19.46 -10.28 5.63
N LEU A 429 18.22 -10.52 5.16
CA LEU A 429 17.00 -10.06 5.81
C LEU A 429 16.18 -11.24 6.33
N ILE A 430 15.53 -11.03 7.46
CA ILE A 430 14.50 -11.92 8.01
C ILE A 430 13.15 -11.30 7.74
N TYR A 431 12.25 -12.08 7.17
CA TYR A 431 10.88 -11.71 6.91
C TYR A 431 10.00 -12.00 8.12
N ALA A 432 9.42 -10.98 8.71
CA ALA A 432 8.41 -11.13 9.76
C ALA A 432 7.03 -10.89 9.15
N ALA A 433 6.23 -11.96 9.05
CA ALA A 433 4.86 -11.88 8.55
C ALA A 433 3.98 -11.21 9.61
N PHE A 434 3.57 -9.94 9.35
CA PHE A 434 2.87 -9.14 10.34
C PHE A 434 1.36 -9.38 10.30
N THR A 435 0.69 -9.14 9.16
CA THR A 435 -0.76 -9.31 9.04
C THR A 435 -1.19 -9.36 7.57
N PRO A 436 -2.24 -10.08 7.16
CA PRO A 436 -2.90 -11.17 7.89
C PRO A 436 -2.21 -12.52 7.57
N TYR A 437 -1.62 -13.17 8.55
CA TYR A 437 -0.95 -14.47 8.35
C TYR A 437 -1.35 -15.48 9.44
N GLU A 438 -2.40 -16.22 9.19
CA GLU A 438 -2.94 -17.17 10.15
C GLU A 438 -2.69 -18.62 9.72
N ASN A 439 -2.23 -19.44 10.65
CA ASN A 439 -1.96 -20.85 10.40
C ASN A 439 -1.04 -21.08 9.18
N TYR A 440 -0.09 -20.18 8.96
CA TYR A 440 0.89 -20.25 7.87
C TYR A 440 0.25 -20.28 6.47
N LYS A 441 -0.83 -19.50 6.29
CA LYS A 441 -1.58 -19.40 5.03
C LYS A 441 -2.17 -18.00 4.82
N LEU A 442 -2.29 -17.64 3.58
CA LEU A 442 -2.96 -16.41 3.13
C LEU A 442 -4.49 -16.60 2.94
N ASN A 443 -5.14 -17.32 3.85
CA ASN A 443 -6.57 -17.65 3.72
C ASN A 443 -7.46 -16.40 3.68
N PHE A 444 -7.10 -15.34 4.40
CA PHE A 444 -7.84 -14.09 4.39
C PHE A 444 -7.81 -13.42 3.02
N VAL A 445 -6.62 -13.33 2.41
CA VAL A 445 -6.46 -12.79 1.05
C VAL A 445 -7.19 -13.66 0.01
N GLU A 446 -7.13 -15.00 0.17
CA GLU A 446 -7.87 -15.92 -0.70
C GLU A 446 -9.39 -15.65 -0.66
N GLN A 447 -9.95 -15.46 0.54
CA GLN A 447 -11.37 -15.14 0.71
C GLN A 447 -11.71 -13.77 0.14
N ALA A 448 -10.86 -12.76 0.43
CA ALA A 448 -11.02 -11.41 -0.06
C ALA A 448 -11.05 -11.35 -1.59
N TYR A 449 -10.15 -12.05 -2.26
CA TYR A 449 -10.15 -12.15 -3.73
C TYR A 449 -11.36 -12.90 -4.29
N GLY A 450 -12.11 -13.63 -3.45
CA GLY A 450 -13.42 -14.21 -3.77
C GLY A 450 -14.53 -13.17 -3.90
N LEU A 451 -14.40 -11.98 -3.29
CA LEU A 451 -15.40 -10.91 -3.31
C LEU A 451 -15.39 -10.16 -4.64
N LYS A 452 -16.57 -9.62 -5.02
CA LYS A 452 -16.69 -8.77 -6.21
C LYS A 452 -16.24 -7.34 -5.94
N SER A 453 -16.48 -6.86 -4.72
CA SER A 453 -16.10 -5.50 -4.30
C SER A 453 -14.60 -5.33 -4.04
N SER A 454 -13.85 -6.39 -3.73
CA SER A 454 -12.44 -6.27 -3.38
C SER A 454 -11.57 -5.86 -4.57
N VAL A 455 -10.55 -5.06 -4.28
CA VAL A 455 -9.50 -4.66 -5.22
C VAL A 455 -8.12 -4.97 -4.65
N ALA A 456 -7.11 -5.04 -5.48
CA ALA A 456 -5.72 -5.07 -5.04
C ALA A 456 -5.32 -3.68 -4.52
N GLY A 457 -4.55 -3.61 -3.43
CA GLY A 457 -4.07 -2.35 -2.85
C GLY A 457 -3.13 -2.60 -1.68
N GLY A 458 -2.59 -1.54 -1.08
CA GLY A 458 -1.63 -1.65 0.02
C GLY A 458 -0.27 -2.15 -0.44
N SER A 459 0.18 -1.71 -1.62
CA SER A 459 1.56 -1.91 -2.09
C SER A 459 2.54 -1.02 -1.35
N ASP A 460 2.06 0.10 -0.80
CA ASP A 460 2.81 1.09 -0.06
C ASP A 460 4.08 1.57 -0.79
N GLY A 461 4.00 1.66 -2.14
CA GLY A 461 5.12 2.13 -2.95
C GLY A 461 5.58 3.52 -2.51
N GLY A 462 6.88 3.66 -2.19
CA GLY A 462 7.46 4.90 -1.66
C GLY A 462 7.48 5.00 -0.13
N ALA A 463 6.75 4.14 0.58
CA ALA A 463 6.65 4.11 2.03
C ALA A 463 7.61 3.11 2.70
N HIS A 464 7.70 3.22 4.03
CA HIS A 464 8.33 2.25 4.93
C HIS A 464 9.75 1.86 4.49
N CYS A 465 10.50 2.86 4.05
CA CYS A 465 11.76 2.73 3.31
C CYS A 465 12.78 1.79 3.98
N GLY A 466 12.85 1.77 5.30
CA GLY A 466 13.81 0.95 6.03
C GLY A 466 13.25 -0.38 6.55
N LEU A 467 11.95 -0.68 6.36
CA LEU A 467 11.30 -1.77 7.08
C LEU A 467 10.41 -2.67 6.21
N ILE A 468 9.74 -2.14 5.19
CA ILE A 468 8.79 -2.87 4.34
C ILE A 468 9.22 -2.76 2.88
N CYS A 469 8.97 -3.82 2.08
CA CYS A 469 9.33 -3.87 0.66
C CYS A 469 8.15 -4.39 -0.17
N ASP A 470 6.99 -3.72 -0.05
CA ASP A 470 5.71 -4.19 -0.58
C ASP A 470 5.35 -3.61 -1.96
N ALA A 471 6.08 -2.61 -2.47
CA ALA A 471 5.93 -2.07 -3.85
C ALA A 471 6.03 -3.15 -4.95
N SER A 472 6.58 -4.32 -4.62
CA SER A 472 6.64 -5.50 -5.50
C SER A 472 5.35 -6.32 -5.55
N MET A 473 4.31 -5.94 -4.80
CA MET A 473 3.04 -6.68 -4.73
C MET A 473 2.37 -6.90 -6.10
N PRO A 474 2.34 -5.95 -7.05
CA PRO A 474 1.73 -6.20 -8.35
C PRO A 474 2.34 -7.38 -9.10
N THR A 475 3.66 -7.59 -8.99
CA THR A 475 4.36 -8.73 -9.57
C THR A 475 4.05 -10.02 -8.83
N THR A 476 4.18 -10.02 -7.50
CA THR A 476 3.91 -11.21 -6.67
C THR A 476 2.44 -11.62 -6.71
N ASN A 477 1.54 -10.65 -6.85
CA ASN A 477 0.11 -10.91 -6.98
C ASN A 477 -0.19 -11.81 -8.20
N LEU A 478 0.50 -11.59 -9.31
CA LEU A 478 0.32 -12.41 -10.50
C LEU A 478 1.07 -13.74 -10.39
N SER A 479 2.37 -13.73 -10.07
CA SER A 479 3.19 -14.94 -10.03
C SER A 479 2.71 -15.91 -8.94
N HIS A 480 2.50 -15.42 -7.73
CA HIS A 480 2.08 -16.25 -6.61
C HIS A 480 0.67 -16.82 -6.80
N TRP A 481 -0.33 -15.96 -6.98
CA TRP A 481 -1.73 -16.39 -6.97
C TRP A 481 -2.17 -17.13 -8.24
N ALA A 482 -1.54 -16.90 -9.39
CA ALA A 482 -1.90 -17.63 -10.62
C ALA A 482 -1.01 -18.84 -10.87
N ARG A 483 0.29 -18.81 -10.50
CA ARG A 483 1.27 -19.83 -10.87
C ARG A 483 1.82 -20.62 -9.67
N ASP A 484 2.40 -19.94 -8.67
CA ASP A 484 3.35 -20.56 -7.75
C ASP A 484 2.72 -21.05 -6.45
N ARG A 485 1.56 -20.56 -6.06
CA ARG A 485 0.93 -20.90 -4.79
C ARG A 485 0.66 -22.39 -4.63
N GLU A 486 1.12 -22.97 -3.51
CA GLU A 486 0.90 -24.38 -3.16
C GLU A 486 -0.07 -24.55 -1.96
N ALA A 487 -0.17 -23.53 -1.09
CA ALA A 487 -0.87 -23.64 0.19
C ALA A 487 -2.40 -23.53 0.11
N GLY A 488 -2.96 -23.28 -1.07
CA GLY A 488 -4.40 -23.08 -1.26
C GLY A 488 -4.81 -22.87 -2.72
N LYS A 489 -5.92 -22.17 -2.91
CA LYS A 489 -6.50 -21.94 -4.23
C LYS A 489 -5.64 -20.98 -5.07
N LYS A 490 -5.43 -21.32 -6.34
CA LYS A 490 -4.94 -20.40 -7.38
C LYS A 490 -6.13 -19.69 -8.03
N PHE A 491 -5.88 -18.49 -8.56
CA PHE A 491 -6.88 -17.73 -9.28
C PHE A 491 -6.52 -17.64 -10.77
N PRO A 492 -7.52 -17.57 -11.67
CA PRO A 492 -7.26 -17.32 -13.08
C PRO A 492 -6.61 -15.96 -13.30
N LEU A 493 -5.72 -15.87 -14.31
CA LEU A 493 -4.99 -14.65 -14.66
C LEU A 493 -5.94 -13.48 -14.91
N GLU A 494 -7.02 -13.69 -15.66
CA GLU A 494 -7.98 -12.65 -16.01
C GLU A 494 -8.62 -12.00 -14.79
N LYS A 495 -8.81 -12.77 -13.71
CA LYS A 495 -9.34 -12.24 -12.46
C LYS A 495 -8.33 -11.36 -11.73
N LEU A 496 -7.08 -11.79 -11.65
CA LEU A 496 -6.01 -11.05 -10.96
C LEU A 496 -5.65 -9.77 -11.72
N VAL A 497 -5.50 -9.86 -13.04
CA VAL A 497 -5.26 -8.70 -13.89
C VAL A 497 -6.36 -7.66 -13.69
N ARG A 498 -7.63 -8.06 -13.77
CA ARG A 498 -8.75 -7.15 -13.55
C ARG A 498 -8.69 -6.44 -12.19
N LYS A 499 -8.35 -7.17 -11.11
CA LYS A 499 -8.33 -6.62 -9.75
C LYS A 499 -7.24 -5.57 -9.52
N GLN A 500 -6.18 -5.57 -10.30
CA GLN A 500 -5.08 -4.59 -10.20
C GLN A 500 -4.99 -3.64 -11.40
N THR A 501 -6.03 -3.62 -12.26
CA THR A 501 -6.12 -2.72 -13.40
C THR A 501 -7.48 -2.01 -13.44
N LYS A 502 -8.50 -2.62 -14.04
CA LYS A 502 -9.83 -2.03 -14.18
C LYS A 502 -10.50 -1.74 -12.84
N ASP A 503 -10.52 -2.72 -11.93
CA ASP A 503 -11.21 -2.57 -10.65
C ASP A 503 -10.55 -1.48 -9.78
N THR A 504 -9.22 -1.37 -9.80
CA THR A 504 -8.48 -0.29 -9.12
C THR A 504 -8.70 1.06 -9.79
N ALA A 505 -8.63 1.14 -11.12
CA ALA A 505 -8.89 2.38 -11.86
C ALA A 505 -10.30 2.91 -11.59
N GLU A 506 -11.31 2.05 -11.66
CA GLU A 506 -12.71 2.42 -11.40
C GLU A 506 -12.96 2.88 -9.96
N THR A 507 -12.13 2.42 -8.98
CA THR A 507 -12.24 2.86 -7.59
C THR A 507 -12.08 4.37 -7.47
N PHE A 508 -11.18 4.95 -8.27
CA PHE A 508 -10.91 6.38 -8.30
C PHE A 508 -11.53 7.11 -9.51
N GLY A 509 -12.46 6.47 -10.21
CA GLY A 509 -13.15 7.11 -11.34
C GLY A 509 -12.28 7.28 -12.59
N LEU A 510 -11.22 6.50 -12.76
CA LEU A 510 -10.32 6.52 -13.91
C LEU A 510 -10.84 5.56 -15.00
N PHE A 511 -11.83 5.99 -15.75
CA PHE A 511 -12.52 5.11 -16.73
C PHE A 511 -11.88 5.08 -18.12
N ASP A 512 -10.73 5.73 -18.30
CA ASP A 512 -9.97 5.81 -19.55
C ASP A 512 -8.84 4.77 -19.65
N ARG A 513 -8.65 3.95 -18.60
CA ARG A 513 -7.55 2.99 -18.44
C ARG A 513 -7.97 1.69 -17.77
N GLY A 514 -7.04 0.74 -17.66
CA GLY A 514 -7.26 -0.55 -16.97
C GLY A 514 -7.88 -1.64 -17.83
N GLU A 515 -8.18 -1.36 -19.10
CA GLU A 515 -8.61 -2.36 -20.09
C GLU A 515 -7.83 -2.19 -21.41
N ILE A 516 -7.49 -3.31 -22.07
CA ILE A 516 -7.02 -3.32 -23.47
C ILE A 516 -8.25 -3.30 -24.35
N LYS A 517 -8.70 -2.10 -24.72
CA LYS A 517 -9.89 -1.88 -25.50
C LYS A 517 -9.73 -0.63 -26.37
N THR A 518 -10.25 -0.67 -27.61
CA THR A 518 -10.21 0.48 -28.52
C THR A 518 -10.76 1.74 -27.84
N GLY A 519 -10.01 2.83 -27.91
CA GLY A 519 -10.34 4.14 -27.33
C GLY A 519 -9.79 4.36 -25.91
N MET A 520 -9.30 3.33 -25.21
CA MET A 520 -8.62 3.44 -23.92
C MET A 520 -7.18 3.92 -24.09
N LEU A 521 -6.58 4.48 -23.04
CA LEU A 521 -5.17 4.79 -23.01
C LEU A 521 -4.32 3.54 -23.26
N ALA A 522 -3.26 3.69 -24.02
CA ALA A 522 -2.34 2.61 -24.36
C ALA A 522 -1.30 2.44 -23.24
N ASP A 523 -1.78 2.01 -22.07
CA ASP A 523 -0.99 1.63 -20.90
C ASP A 523 -0.94 0.10 -20.87
N ILE A 524 0.21 -0.50 -21.20
CA ILE A 524 0.30 -1.96 -21.49
C ILE A 524 1.59 -2.53 -20.91
N ASN A 525 1.50 -3.73 -20.32
CA ASN A 525 2.64 -4.56 -19.95
C ASN A 525 2.74 -5.78 -20.89
N ILE A 526 3.94 -6.06 -21.37
CA ILE A 526 4.29 -7.31 -22.07
C ILE A 526 5.16 -8.13 -21.11
N ILE A 527 4.71 -9.35 -20.76
CA ILE A 527 5.27 -10.11 -19.64
C ILE A 527 5.61 -11.55 -20.09
N ASP A 528 6.85 -11.96 -19.91
CA ASP A 528 7.25 -13.37 -19.90
C ASP A 528 6.80 -13.99 -18.57
N PHE A 529 5.59 -14.54 -18.55
CA PHE A 529 4.93 -15.00 -17.32
C PHE A 529 5.69 -16.14 -16.64
N GLU A 530 6.38 -16.98 -17.38
CA GLU A 530 7.18 -18.06 -16.80
C GLU A 530 8.40 -17.53 -16.03
N LYS A 531 8.95 -16.37 -16.45
CA LYS A 531 10.07 -15.70 -15.81
C LYS A 531 9.65 -14.61 -14.83
N LEU A 532 8.34 -14.33 -14.73
CA LEU A 532 7.85 -13.28 -13.85
C LEU A 532 8.14 -13.63 -12.38
N ASN A 533 8.99 -12.84 -11.75
CA ASN A 533 9.42 -13.05 -10.38
C ASN A 533 9.97 -11.77 -9.75
N VAL A 534 10.22 -11.82 -8.46
CA VAL A 534 10.88 -10.75 -7.70
C VAL A 534 12.23 -11.25 -7.17
N SER A 535 13.22 -10.35 -7.11
CA SER A 535 14.52 -10.63 -6.50
C SER A 535 14.40 -10.69 -4.96
N HIS A 536 15.48 -11.05 -4.27
CA HIS A 536 15.61 -10.80 -2.84
C HIS A 536 15.52 -9.28 -2.58
N PRO A 537 14.80 -8.82 -1.54
CA PRO A 537 14.84 -7.43 -1.14
C PRO A 537 16.25 -7.06 -0.67
N ARG A 538 16.66 -5.82 -0.95
CA ARG A 538 17.96 -5.29 -0.57
C ARG A 538 17.87 -3.83 -0.16
N MET A 539 18.75 -3.42 0.75
CA MET A 539 18.92 -2.02 1.13
C MET A 539 19.77 -1.30 0.07
N ILE A 540 19.34 -0.12 -0.34
CA ILE A 540 20.14 0.81 -1.16
C ILE A 540 20.13 2.21 -0.56
N HIS A 541 21.06 3.06 -0.98
CA HIS A 541 21.26 4.41 -0.46
C HIS A 541 21.18 5.42 -1.61
N ASP A 542 19.99 5.56 -2.22
CA ASP A 542 19.77 6.37 -3.41
C ASP A 542 18.74 7.49 -3.21
N LEU A 543 18.20 7.64 -2.00
CA LEU A 543 17.38 8.81 -1.67
C LEU A 543 18.26 10.05 -1.48
N PRO A 544 17.70 11.28 -1.54
CA PRO A 544 18.44 12.51 -1.29
C PRO A 544 19.35 12.43 -0.06
N LEU A 545 20.53 13.02 -0.12
CA LEU A 545 21.59 12.94 0.91
C LEU A 545 22.04 11.50 1.24
N GLY A 546 21.82 10.52 0.35
CA GLY A 546 22.18 9.13 0.58
C GLY A 546 21.27 8.41 1.58
N GLY A 547 20.04 8.87 1.73
CA GLY A 547 19.01 8.19 2.52
C GLY A 547 18.79 6.76 2.01
N LYS A 548 18.54 5.84 2.94
CA LYS A 548 18.39 4.41 2.63
C LYS A 548 16.94 4.03 2.34
N ARG A 549 16.77 3.00 1.51
CA ARG A 549 15.48 2.32 1.32
C ARG A 549 15.64 0.86 0.91
N LEU A 550 14.64 0.05 1.26
CA LEU A 550 14.48 -1.32 0.77
C LEU A 550 13.87 -1.29 -0.63
N ILE A 551 14.45 -2.05 -1.52
CA ILE A 551 13.91 -2.26 -2.86
C ILE A 551 13.91 -3.74 -3.24
N GLN A 552 13.12 -4.06 -4.27
CA GLN A 552 13.05 -5.38 -4.83
C GLN A 552 12.93 -5.24 -6.36
N ASP A 553 13.80 -5.91 -7.11
CA ASP A 553 13.74 -5.89 -8.57
C ASP A 553 12.71 -6.90 -9.07
N ALA A 554 12.15 -6.64 -10.25
CA ALA A 554 11.30 -7.57 -10.97
C ALA A 554 12.03 -8.18 -12.17
N THR A 555 11.68 -9.42 -12.50
CA THR A 555 12.06 -10.08 -13.75
C THR A 555 10.81 -10.47 -14.53
N GLY A 556 10.94 -10.69 -15.84
CA GLY A 556 9.84 -11.11 -16.69
C GLY A 556 9.09 -9.97 -17.40
N TYR A 557 9.28 -8.70 -17.02
CA TYR A 557 8.74 -7.58 -17.80
C TYR A 557 9.59 -7.36 -19.05
N VAL A 558 9.01 -7.65 -20.23
CA VAL A 558 9.67 -7.48 -21.53
C VAL A 558 9.57 -6.03 -21.97
N ALA A 559 8.38 -5.43 -21.84
CA ALA A 559 8.19 -4.01 -22.07
C ALA A 559 7.03 -3.48 -21.20
N THR A 560 7.18 -2.25 -20.75
CA THR A 560 6.09 -1.45 -20.20
C THR A 560 5.86 -0.26 -21.11
N ILE A 561 4.62 -0.07 -21.52
CA ILE A 561 4.18 0.98 -22.42
C ILE A 561 3.25 1.90 -21.64
N LYS A 562 3.50 3.19 -21.70
CA LYS A 562 2.69 4.23 -21.10
C LYS A 562 2.26 5.22 -22.18
N ARG A 563 0.96 5.45 -22.33
CA ARG A 563 0.39 6.34 -23.37
C ARG A 563 1.00 6.07 -24.76
N GLY A 564 1.10 4.78 -25.15
CA GLY A 564 1.65 4.36 -26.44
C GLY A 564 3.17 4.45 -26.57
N GLN A 565 3.89 4.93 -25.56
CA GLN A 565 5.34 5.05 -25.57
C GLN A 565 5.98 3.99 -24.67
N ILE A 566 7.05 3.34 -25.16
CA ILE A 566 7.78 2.33 -24.40
C ILE A 566 8.62 3.04 -23.35
N VAL A 567 8.29 2.89 -22.09
CA VAL A 567 8.98 3.51 -20.95
C VAL A 567 10.01 2.59 -20.31
N SER A 568 9.83 1.28 -20.44
CA SER A 568 10.79 0.27 -19.98
C SER A 568 10.88 -0.86 -20.99
N GLU A 569 12.09 -1.37 -21.23
CA GLU A 569 12.37 -2.50 -22.10
C GLU A 569 13.39 -3.43 -21.41
N ASN A 570 13.03 -4.71 -21.24
CA ASN A 570 13.83 -5.72 -20.56
C ASN A 570 14.35 -5.29 -19.17
N GLY A 571 13.50 -4.61 -18.40
CA GLY A 571 13.82 -4.13 -17.06
C GLY A 571 14.65 -2.84 -17.01
N SER A 572 14.92 -2.21 -18.16
CA SER A 572 15.67 -0.95 -18.23
C SER A 572 14.77 0.20 -18.69
N ALA A 573 14.84 1.33 -18.00
CA ALA A 573 14.14 2.54 -18.41
C ALA A 573 14.68 3.07 -19.75
N THR A 574 13.78 3.52 -20.62
CA THR A 574 14.13 4.07 -21.95
C THR A 574 14.49 5.56 -21.89
N GLY A 575 14.21 6.22 -20.78
CA GLY A 575 14.38 7.68 -20.63
C GLY A 575 13.15 8.49 -21.05
N VAL A 576 12.07 7.84 -21.50
CA VAL A 576 10.84 8.51 -21.92
C VAL A 576 9.91 8.69 -20.71
N LEU A 577 9.35 9.88 -20.52
CA LEU A 577 8.53 10.27 -19.37
C LEU A 577 7.16 10.82 -19.83
N PRO A 578 6.24 9.98 -20.32
CA PRO A 578 4.97 10.39 -20.90
C PRO A 578 3.83 10.51 -19.88
N GLY A 579 4.13 10.30 -18.60
CA GLY A 579 3.14 10.35 -17.53
C GLY A 579 2.67 11.77 -17.22
N ASN A 580 1.42 11.90 -16.82
CA ASN A 580 0.77 13.17 -16.53
C ASN A 580 0.17 13.18 -15.12
N LEU A 581 0.03 14.38 -14.54
CA LEU A 581 -0.84 14.56 -13.39
C LEU A 581 -2.31 14.34 -13.82
N ILE A 582 -2.99 13.45 -13.10
CA ILE A 582 -4.43 13.20 -13.27
C ILE A 582 -5.18 14.21 -12.42
N ARG A 583 -6.10 14.95 -13.03
CA ARG A 583 -6.99 15.87 -12.32
C ARG A 583 -8.43 15.38 -12.41
N GLY A 584 -8.96 14.98 -11.24
CA GLY A 584 -10.35 14.52 -11.12
C GLY A 584 -10.67 13.25 -11.92
N LYS A 585 -11.94 12.97 -12.07
CA LYS A 585 -12.47 11.82 -12.77
C LYS A 585 -12.11 11.83 -14.25
N GLN A 586 -11.61 10.71 -14.75
CA GLN A 586 -11.30 10.51 -16.15
C GLN A 586 -12.44 9.75 -16.85
N THR A 587 -12.88 10.22 -18.00
CA THR A 587 -13.96 9.59 -18.77
C THR A 587 -13.46 9.14 -20.14
N CYS A 588 -13.96 8.01 -20.61
CA CYS A 588 -13.76 7.54 -21.97
C CYS A 588 -15.10 7.58 -22.72
N GLU A 589 -15.06 7.85 -24.03
CA GLU A 589 -16.24 7.79 -24.91
C GLU A 589 -16.85 6.37 -24.97
N VAL A 590 -16.01 5.36 -24.72
CA VAL A 590 -16.43 3.96 -24.61
C VAL A 590 -17.01 3.75 -23.23
N LYS A 591 -18.32 3.56 -23.13
CA LYS A 591 -18.99 3.22 -21.85
C LYS A 591 -18.30 2.00 -21.24
N SER A 592 -17.56 2.20 -20.15
CA SER A 592 -17.15 1.11 -19.31
C SER A 592 -18.42 0.52 -18.68
N ASP A 593 -18.70 -0.76 -18.93
CA ASP A 593 -19.71 -1.47 -18.18
C ASP A 593 -19.16 -1.65 -16.76
N ILE A 594 -19.51 -0.73 -15.86
CA ILE A 594 -19.25 -0.90 -14.41
C ILE A 594 -19.76 -2.29 -14.08
N SER A 595 -18.85 -3.14 -13.67
CA SER A 595 -18.95 -4.58 -13.43
C SER A 595 -20.39 -5.14 -13.43
N LYS A 596 -20.85 -5.66 -14.56
CA LYS A 596 -22.11 -6.41 -14.64
C LYS A 596 -21.96 -7.71 -13.86
N VAL A 597 -22.28 -7.67 -12.57
CA VAL A 597 -22.58 -8.90 -11.84
C VAL A 597 -23.90 -9.44 -12.39
N SER A 598 -23.90 -10.66 -12.92
CA SER A 598 -25.12 -11.26 -13.45
C SER A 598 -26.23 -11.24 -12.39
N PHE A 599 -27.48 -11.07 -12.81
CA PHE A 599 -28.62 -11.04 -11.89
C PHE A 599 -28.65 -12.28 -10.96
N PHE A 600 -28.30 -13.43 -11.49
CA PHE A 600 -28.26 -14.69 -10.75
C PHE A 600 -27.15 -14.71 -9.69
N ASP A 601 -25.90 -14.36 -10.05
CA ASP A 601 -24.75 -14.28 -9.13
C ASP A 601 -25.01 -13.22 -8.04
N ARG A 602 -25.54 -12.06 -8.42
CA ARG A 602 -25.95 -11.00 -7.49
C ARG A 602 -26.98 -11.49 -6.47
N THR A 603 -28.02 -12.20 -6.92
CA THR A 603 -29.10 -12.67 -6.05
C THR A 603 -28.58 -13.70 -5.05
N ILE A 604 -27.77 -14.66 -5.50
CA ILE A 604 -27.16 -15.68 -4.63
C ILE A 604 -26.24 -15.04 -3.59
N ARG A 605 -25.37 -14.12 -4.02
CA ARG A 605 -24.44 -13.44 -3.10
C ARG A 605 -25.18 -12.61 -2.04
N LEU A 606 -26.20 -11.86 -2.43
CA LEU A 606 -27.03 -11.10 -1.49
C LEU A 606 -27.75 -12.01 -0.48
N ALA A 607 -28.19 -13.20 -0.91
CA ALA A 607 -28.77 -14.19 0.00
C ALA A 607 -27.73 -14.74 1.01
N PHE A 608 -26.51 -15.05 0.55
CA PHE A 608 -25.42 -15.48 1.44
C PHE A 608 -25.02 -14.40 2.45
N ILE A 609 -24.93 -13.14 2.03
CA ILE A 609 -24.62 -12.00 2.92
C ILE A 609 -25.69 -11.90 4.02
N LYS A 610 -26.97 -12.00 3.67
CA LYS A 610 -28.05 -11.96 4.65
C LYS A 610 -27.97 -13.12 5.65
N LEU A 611 -27.64 -14.33 5.19
CA LEU A 611 -27.45 -15.48 6.06
C LEU A 611 -26.25 -15.28 7.00
N ALA A 612 -25.14 -14.78 6.51
CA ALA A 612 -23.96 -14.45 7.32
C ALA A 612 -24.30 -13.39 8.39
N GLN A 613 -24.98 -12.32 8.01
CA GLN A 613 -25.44 -11.27 8.95
C GLN A 613 -26.36 -11.82 10.04
N LEU A 614 -27.29 -12.73 9.69
CA LEU A 614 -28.16 -13.40 10.64
C LEU A 614 -27.40 -14.33 11.58
N TYR A 615 -26.45 -15.09 11.06
CA TYR A 615 -25.58 -15.98 11.84
C TYR A 615 -24.77 -15.20 12.87
N TRP A 616 -24.15 -14.09 12.47
CA TRP A 616 -23.43 -13.20 13.37
C TRP A 616 -24.33 -12.60 14.45
N LYS A 617 -25.52 -12.15 14.08
CA LYS A 617 -26.50 -11.59 15.03
C LYS A 617 -26.95 -12.65 16.06
N TYR A 618 -27.08 -13.88 15.65
CA TYR A 618 -27.45 -15.01 16.52
C TYR A 618 -26.33 -15.37 17.50
N ASN A 619 -25.10 -15.53 17.00
CA ASN A 619 -23.94 -15.86 17.84
C ASN A 619 -23.58 -14.76 18.84
N LYS A 620 -23.69 -13.48 18.46
CA LYS A 620 -23.49 -12.37 19.38
C LYS A 620 -24.52 -12.39 20.55
N LYS A 621 -25.74 -12.89 20.33
CA LYS A 621 -26.73 -13.08 21.39
C LYS A 621 -26.35 -14.24 22.32
N GLN A 622 -25.84 -15.36 21.81
CA GLN A 622 -25.39 -16.49 22.62
C GLN A 622 -24.18 -16.12 23.50
N ILE A 623 -23.17 -15.46 22.93
CA ILE A 623 -21.99 -15.00 23.68
C ILE A 623 -22.42 -14.04 24.82
N LYS A 624 -23.29 -13.06 24.54
CA LYS A 624 -23.83 -12.17 25.60
C LYS A 624 -24.63 -12.93 26.66
N SER A 625 -25.42 -13.93 26.30
CA SER A 625 -26.19 -14.73 27.27
C SER A 625 -25.26 -15.63 28.11
N THR A 626 -24.17 -16.13 27.55
CA THR A 626 -23.17 -16.95 28.27
C THR A 626 -22.38 -16.11 29.27
N ILE A 627 -22.01 -14.88 28.92
CA ILE A 627 -21.30 -13.95 29.82
C ILE A 627 -22.23 -13.52 30.98
N VAL A 628 -23.50 -13.24 30.71
CA VAL A 628 -24.46 -12.86 31.74
C VAL A 628 -24.80 -14.03 32.68
N SER A 629 -24.77 -15.30 32.17
CA SER A 629 -24.98 -16.48 33.00
C SER A 629 -23.76 -16.93 33.81
N SER A 630 -22.56 -16.42 33.48
CA SER A 630 -21.31 -16.71 34.22
C SER A 630 -20.99 -15.62 35.28
N THR A 631 -21.77 -14.54 35.34
CA THR A 631 -21.65 -13.45 36.32
C THR A 631 -22.84 -13.39 37.29
N SER A 632 -23.75 -14.31 37.24
CA SER A 632 -24.80 -14.61 38.24
C SER A 632 -24.49 -15.97 38.90
#